data_1c8448a6eefbab9d86df9c910b59ce41
#
_entry.id   1c8448a6eefbab9d86df9c910b59ce41
#
_cell.length_a   1.000
_cell.length_b   1.000
_cell.length_c   1.000
_cell.angle_alpha   90.00
_cell.angle_beta   90.00
_cell.angle_gamma   90.00
#
_symmetry.space_group_name_H-M   'P 1'
#
loop_
_entity.id
_entity.type
_entity.pdbx_description
1 polymer ?
#
loop_
_entity_poly.entity_id
_entity_poly.type
_entity_poly.pdbx_seq_one_letter_code
_entity_poly.pdbx_strand_id
1 'polypeptide(L)'
;NIGLNGLKIIEEIYNKKKDTVNILTHCNAGWLATINWGTATSPIYHAHKKGIPVHVWADETRPRNQGANLTSYELNEEGIKNTIIADNTGGILMQRGEVDMCIVGTDRTLANGDVCNKVGTYLKALAAHDNKIPFYVALPSSTIDWNIKDHKDIPIEERNSDELSHIEGLDEKGDIKKIQIYPKKSKAMNLA
;
A
#
# COMPACT_ATOMS: atom_id res chain seq x y z
N ASN A 1 -14.09 -0.08 13.40
CA ASN A 1 -15.07 0.42 12.39
C ASN A 1 -14.51 0.40 10.95
N ILE A 2 -13.24 0.79 10.70
CA ILE A 2 -12.64 0.80 9.34
C ILE A 2 -12.73 -0.59 8.71
N GLY A 3 -12.27 -1.62 9.42
CA GLY A 3 -12.29 -2.99 8.92
C GLY A 3 -13.68 -3.50 8.55
N LEU A 4 -14.69 -3.24 9.40
CA LEU A 4 -16.07 -3.66 9.14
C LEU A 4 -16.72 -2.90 7.97
N ASN A 5 -16.37 -1.63 7.78
CA ASN A 5 -16.86 -0.86 6.63
C ASN A 5 -16.23 -1.37 5.32
N GLY A 6 -14.91 -1.59 5.31
CA GLY A 6 -14.24 -2.13 4.13
C GLY A 6 -14.57 -3.61 3.87
N LEU A 7 -14.89 -4.40 4.91
CA LEU A 7 -15.37 -5.77 4.74
C LEU A 7 -16.61 -5.83 3.84
N LYS A 8 -17.57 -4.92 4.01
CA LYS A 8 -18.79 -4.88 3.18
C LYS A 8 -18.45 -4.74 1.69
N ILE A 9 -17.44 -3.92 1.38
CA ILE A 9 -16.98 -3.71 0.00
C ILE A 9 -16.40 -5.01 -0.56
N ILE A 10 -15.54 -5.69 0.21
CA ILE A 10 -14.95 -6.98 -0.18
C ILE A 10 -16.04 -8.04 -0.36
N GLU A 11 -17.04 -8.08 0.51
CA GLU A 11 -18.19 -8.98 0.40
C GLU A 11 -19.01 -8.74 -0.87
N GLU A 12 -19.25 -7.48 -1.23
CA GLU A 12 -19.96 -7.14 -2.46
C GLU A 12 -19.21 -7.60 -3.71
N ILE A 13 -17.88 -7.43 -3.74
CA ILE A 13 -17.02 -7.92 -4.83
C ILE A 13 -17.06 -9.44 -4.89
N TYR A 14 -16.85 -10.11 -3.75
CA TYR A 14 -16.90 -11.57 -3.67
C TYR A 14 -18.26 -12.13 -4.10
N ASN A 15 -19.36 -11.52 -3.67
CA ASN A 15 -20.71 -11.96 -4.03
C ASN A 15 -21.01 -11.86 -5.52
N LYS A 16 -20.41 -10.89 -6.21
CA LYS A 16 -20.52 -10.73 -7.67
C LYS A 16 -19.60 -11.70 -8.42
N LYS A 17 -18.36 -11.82 -7.97
CA LYS A 17 -17.31 -12.60 -8.65
C LYS A 17 -17.40 -14.10 -8.35
N LYS A 18 -17.75 -14.48 -7.14
CA LYS A 18 -17.76 -15.86 -6.59
C LYS A 18 -16.40 -16.55 -6.67
N ASP A 19 -15.32 -15.79 -6.62
CA ASP A 19 -13.94 -16.24 -6.67
C ASP A 19 -13.07 -15.34 -5.75
N THR A 20 -11.79 -15.68 -5.63
CA THR A 20 -10.80 -14.94 -4.84
C THR A 20 -10.85 -13.44 -5.17
N VAL A 21 -10.97 -12.61 -4.14
CA VAL A 21 -10.90 -11.15 -4.28
C VAL A 21 -9.44 -10.72 -4.26
N ASN A 22 -8.99 -10.17 -5.39
CA ASN A 22 -7.61 -9.71 -5.58
C ASN A 22 -7.51 -8.23 -5.24
N ILE A 23 -6.72 -7.92 -4.23
CA ILE A 23 -6.61 -6.58 -3.64
C ILE A 23 -5.19 -6.06 -3.84
N LEU A 24 -5.03 -4.87 -4.43
CA LEU A 24 -3.73 -4.22 -4.51
C LEU A 24 -3.58 -3.20 -3.38
N THR A 25 -2.43 -3.22 -2.72
CA THR A 25 -2.08 -2.24 -1.68
C THR A 25 -0.67 -1.71 -1.85
N HIS A 26 -0.41 -0.52 -1.30
CA HIS A 26 0.85 0.20 -1.42
C HIS A 26 1.28 0.75 -0.05
N CYS A 27 2.56 0.65 0.27
CA CYS A 27 3.14 0.97 1.57
C CYS A 27 2.66 0.01 2.68
N ASN A 28 2.75 0.44 3.93
CA ASN A 28 2.20 -0.31 5.06
C ASN A 28 1.19 0.54 5.82
N ALA A 29 -0.01 0.01 5.98
CA ALA A 29 -1.07 0.57 6.79
C ALA A 29 -1.75 -0.55 7.61
N GLY A 30 -0.94 -1.48 8.08
CA GLY A 30 -1.30 -2.60 8.93
C GLY A 30 -1.00 -2.35 10.40
N TRP A 31 -0.99 -3.42 11.19
CA TRP A 31 -0.78 -3.35 12.63
C TRP A 31 0.64 -2.95 13.04
N LEU A 32 1.65 -3.11 12.18
CA LEU A 32 3.01 -2.61 12.43
C LEU A 32 3.10 -1.07 12.36
N ALA A 33 2.28 -0.43 11.52
CA ALA A 33 2.25 1.03 11.40
C ALA A 33 1.25 1.71 12.33
N THR A 34 0.28 0.97 12.87
CA THR A 34 -0.81 1.50 13.70
C THR A 34 -0.99 0.64 14.96
N ILE A 35 -2.22 0.53 15.45
CA ILE A 35 -2.55 -0.33 16.61
C ILE A 35 -3.53 -1.41 16.16
N ASN A 36 -3.28 -2.65 16.54
CA ASN A 36 -4.10 -3.80 16.22
C ASN A 36 -4.32 -3.96 14.70
N TRP A 37 -5.50 -4.03 14.21
CA TRP A 37 -5.92 -4.37 12.87
C TRP A 37 -5.39 -3.51 11.71
N GLY A 38 -4.73 -2.40 11.96
CA GLY A 38 -4.34 -1.46 10.92
C GLY A 38 -5.50 -0.64 10.37
N THR A 39 -5.26 0.01 9.23
CA THR A 39 -6.31 0.72 8.48
C THR A 39 -6.62 0.01 7.16
N ALA A 40 -5.76 0.08 6.15
CA ALA A 40 -5.98 -0.56 4.86
C ALA A 40 -5.99 -2.09 4.93
N THR A 41 -5.20 -2.71 5.80
CA THR A 41 -5.19 -4.17 5.98
C THR A 41 -6.35 -4.69 6.81
N SER A 42 -6.98 -3.84 7.63
CA SER A 42 -8.07 -4.25 8.52
C SER A 42 -9.25 -4.90 7.79
N PRO A 43 -9.77 -4.39 6.68
CA PRO A 43 -10.81 -5.07 5.90
C PRO A 43 -10.38 -6.44 5.38
N ILE A 44 -9.12 -6.57 5.01
CA ILE A 44 -8.53 -7.81 4.47
C ILE A 44 -8.52 -8.88 5.56
N TYR A 45 -8.06 -8.53 6.77
CA TYR A 45 -8.08 -9.44 7.92
C TYR A 45 -9.50 -9.88 8.29
N HIS A 46 -10.46 -8.96 8.28
CA HIS A 46 -11.85 -9.29 8.54
C HIS A 46 -12.44 -10.22 7.47
N ALA A 47 -12.14 -9.99 6.19
CA ALA A 47 -12.58 -10.84 5.10
C ALA A 47 -12.01 -12.26 5.23
N HIS A 48 -10.70 -12.37 5.48
CA HIS A 48 -10.04 -13.65 5.69
C HIS A 48 -10.64 -14.41 6.89
N LYS A 49 -10.82 -13.76 8.05
CA LYS A 49 -11.43 -14.38 9.23
C LYS A 49 -12.88 -14.81 9.01
N LYS A 50 -13.57 -14.19 8.06
CA LYS A 50 -14.93 -14.58 7.63
C LYS A 50 -14.94 -15.73 6.61
N GLY A 51 -13.77 -16.20 6.18
CA GLY A 51 -13.63 -17.28 5.21
C GLY A 51 -13.79 -16.83 3.75
N ILE A 52 -13.73 -15.52 3.47
CA ILE A 52 -13.72 -15.00 2.11
C ILE A 52 -12.31 -15.18 1.54
N PRO A 53 -12.15 -15.88 0.39
CA PRO A 53 -10.84 -16.02 -0.21
C PRO A 53 -10.34 -14.67 -0.73
N VAL A 54 -9.18 -14.24 -0.23
CA VAL A 54 -8.52 -13.00 -0.63
C VAL A 54 -7.08 -13.30 -1.06
N HIS A 55 -6.59 -12.52 -2.02
CA HIS A 55 -5.19 -12.48 -2.40
C HIS A 55 -4.74 -11.02 -2.46
N VAL A 56 -3.56 -10.72 -1.95
CA VAL A 56 -3.04 -9.35 -1.88
C VAL A 56 -1.81 -9.18 -2.77
N TRP A 57 -1.90 -8.27 -3.73
CA TRP A 57 -0.76 -7.73 -4.43
C TRP A 57 -0.16 -6.61 -3.58
N ALA A 58 1.01 -6.85 -3.00
CA ALA A 58 1.70 -5.88 -2.16
C ALA A 58 2.83 -5.23 -2.97
N ASP A 59 2.68 -3.94 -3.31
CA ASP A 59 3.79 -3.18 -3.88
C ASP A 59 4.98 -3.20 -2.92
N GLU A 60 6.20 -3.44 -3.41
CA GLU A 60 7.40 -3.42 -2.57
C GLU A 60 7.60 -2.11 -1.83
N THR A 61 7.19 -1.00 -2.44
CA THR A 61 7.20 0.37 -1.90
C THR A 61 8.61 0.92 -1.71
N ARG A 62 9.33 1.14 -2.83
CA ARG A 62 10.62 1.85 -2.81
C ARG A 62 10.46 3.29 -2.27
N PRO A 63 11.48 3.86 -1.62
CA PRO A 63 12.82 3.29 -1.38
C PRO A 63 12.94 2.38 -0.15
N ARG A 64 12.06 2.50 0.86
CA ARG A 64 12.20 1.80 2.15
C ARG A 64 11.57 0.41 2.19
N ASN A 65 10.95 -0.03 1.11
CA ASN A 65 10.34 -1.36 0.96
C ASN A 65 9.33 -1.72 2.06
N GLN A 66 8.50 -0.76 2.51
CA GLN A 66 7.52 -1.02 3.57
C GLN A 66 6.48 -2.07 3.17
N GLY A 67 6.12 -2.15 1.90
CA GLY A 67 5.23 -3.18 1.40
C GLY A 67 5.86 -4.57 1.47
N ALA A 68 7.09 -4.70 0.99
CA ALA A 68 7.82 -5.97 1.02
C ALA A 68 8.17 -6.41 2.45
N ASN A 69 8.68 -5.49 3.27
CA ASN A 69 9.22 -5.82 4.59
C ASN A 69 8.16 -5.89 5.69
N LEU A 70 7.09 -5.07 5.60
CA LEU A 70 6.10 -4.96 6.66
C LEU A 70 4.75 -5.54 6.24
N THR A 71 4.16 -5.08 5.13
CA THR A 71 2.83 -5.54 4.71
C THR A 71 2.82 -7.03 4.38
N SER A 72 3.78 -7.51 3.61
CA SER A 72 3.87 -8.94 3.29
C SER A 72 4.14 -9.79 4.54
N TYR A 73 4.97 -9.30 5.47
CA TYR A 73 5.19 -9.97 6.75
C TYR A 73 3.88 -10.12 7.54
N GLU A 74 3.13 -9.03 7.73
CA GLU A 74 1.86 -9.05 8.44
C GLU A 74 0.85 -10.01 7.80
N LEU A 75 0.75 -9.99 6.48
CA LEU A 75 -0.17 -10.87 5.73
C LEU A 75 0.21 -12.34 5.89
N ASN A 76 1.51 -12.65 5.90
CA ASN A 76 2.01 -14.03 6.13
C ASN A 76 1.69 -14.51 7.55
N GLU A 77 1.91 -13.67 8.57
CA GLU A 77 1.57 -14.00 9.96
C GLU A 77 0.06 -14.26 10.17
N GLU A 78 -0.78 -13.57 9.41
CA GLU A 78 -2.24 -13.78 9.42
C GLU A 78 -2.70 -14.92 8.47
N GLY A 79 -1.78 -15.62 7.79
CA GLY A 79 -2.09 -16.70 6.84
C GLY A 79 -2.78 -16.25 5.56
N ILE A 80 -2.64 -15.00 5.18
CA ILE A 80 -3.27 -14.40 4.00
C ILE A 80 -2.35 -14.53 2.78
N LYS A 81 -2.87 -15.09 1.69
CA LYS A 81 -2.13 -15.21 0.43
C LYS A 81 -1.76 -13.83 -0.09
N ASN A 82 -0.49 -13.63 -0.35
CA ASN A 82 0.01 -12.38 -0.90
C ASN A 82 1.17 -12.61 -1.87
N THR A 83 1.42 -11.62 -2.72
CA THR A 83 2.55 -11.60 -3.65
C THR A 83 3.15 -10.20 -3.64
N ILE A 84 4.46 -10.12 -3.38
CA ILE A 84 5.20 -8.87 -3.49
C ILE A 84 5.42 -8.60 -4.98
N ILE A 85 5.16 -7.36 -5.39
CA ILE A 85 5.36 -6.88 -6.75
C ILE A 85 6.22 -5.61 -6.76
N ALA A 86 6.95 -5.39 -7.86
CA ALA A 86 7.59 -4.10 -8.08
C ALA A 86 6.54 -2.99 -8.21
N ASP A 87 6.85 -1.80 -7.72
CA ASP A 87 5.89 -0.69 -7.60
C ASP A 87 5.13 -0.34 -8.89
N ASN A 88 5.74 -0.53 -10.06
CA ASN A 88 5.09 -0.24 -11.33
C ASN A 88 4.29 -1.41 -11.93
N THR A 89 4.33 -2.59 -11.30
CA THR A 89 3.64 -3.80 -11.81
C THR A 89 2.12 -3.70 -11.68
N GLY A 90 1.62 -2.95 -10.68
CA GLY A 90 0.19 -2.83 -10.44
C GLY A 90 -0.62 -2.42 -11.66
N GLY A 91 -0.09 -1.52 -12.51
CA GLY A 91 -0.77 -1.09 -13.73
C GLY A 91 -1.04 -2.23 -14.72
N ILE A 92 -0.05 -3.10 -14.97
CA ILE A 92 -0.24 -4.24 -15.88
C ILE A 92 -1.19 -5.29 -15.31
N LEU A 93 -1.18 -5.51 -13.98
CA LEU A 93 -2.13 -6.41 -13.33
C LEU A 93 -3.57 -5.90 -13.46
N MET A 94 -3.77 -4.57 -13.34
CA MET A 94 -5.08 -3.94 -13.57
C MET A 94 -5.56 -4.12 -15.01
N GLN A 95 -4.68 -3.90 -16.00
CA GLN A 95 -5.00 -4.11 -17.42
C GLN A 95 -5.36 -5.58 -17.75
N ARG A 96 -4.80 -6.53 -17.01
CA ARG A 96 -5.09 -7.96 -17.15
C ARG A 96 -6.35 -8.41 -16.41
N GLY A 97 -6.99 -7.51 -15.66
CA GLY A 97 -8.15 -7.87 -14.83
C GLY A 97 -7.80 -8.72 -13.61
N GLU A 98 -6.54 -8.63 -13.15
CA GLU A 98 -6.03 -9.38 -12.00
C GLU A 98 -6.13 -8.59 -10.69
N VAL A 99 -6.79 -7.43 -10.69
CA VAL A 99 -7.05 -6.58 -9.51
C VAL A 99 -8.53 -6.24 -9.46
N ASP A 100 -9.19 -6.54 -8.36
CA ASP A 100 -10.62 -6.25 -8.16
C ASP A 100 -10.83 -4.91 -7.44
N MET A 101 -9.89 -4.51 -6.58
CA MET A 101 -9.89 -3.23 -5.90
C MET A 101 -8.48 -2.84 -5.43
N CYS A 102 -8.28 -1.55 -5.25
CA CYS A 102 -7.12 -1.02 -4.54
C CYS A 102 -7.54 -0.47 -3.19
N ILE A 103 -6.72 -0.68 -2.16
CA ILE A 103 -6.91 -0.08 -0.84
C ILE A 103 -5.56 0.34 -0.24
N VAL A 104 -5.46 1.59 0.19
CA VAL A 104 -4.25 2.15 0.80
C VAL A 104 -4.59 2.89 2.09
N GLY A 105 -3.59 3.15 2.91
CA GLY A 105 -3.68 4.11 4.01
C GLY A 105 -3.51 5.54 3.52
N THR A 106 -3.26 6.45 4.45
CA THR A 106 -2.91 7.85 4.15
C THR A 106 -2.07 8.45 5.25
N ASP A 107 -1.07 9.23 4.88
CA ASP A 107 -0.30 10.03 5.81
C ASP A 107 -1.08 11.30 6.21
N ARG A 108 -1.87 11.84 5.26
CA ARG A 108 -2.73 13.01 5.50
C ARG A 108 -3.88 13.03 4.49
N THR A 109 -5.06 13.35 4.96
CA THR A 109 -6.24 13.61 4.11
C THR A 109 -6.78 14.99 4.44
N LEU A 110 -7.07 15.81 3.43
CA LEU A 110 -7.63 17.14 3.60
C LEU A 110 -9.16 17.10 3.73
N ALA A 111 -9.74 18.17 4.23
CA ALA A 111 -11.20 18.30 4.37
C ALA A 111 -11.96 18.20 3.03
N ASN A 112 -11.32 18.55 1.91
CA ASN A 112 -11.89 18.43 0.56
C ASN A 112 -11.78 17.02 -0.03
N GLY A 113 -11.13 16.08 0.68
CA GLY A 113 -10.92 14.71 0.25
C GLY A 113 -9.61 14.44 -0.48
N ASP A 114 -8.75 15.44 -0.67
CA ASP A 114 -7.40 15.22 -1.21
C ASP A 114 -6.57 14.36 -0.26
N VAL A 115 -5.85 13.40 -0.82
CA VAL A 115 -5.07 12.40 -0.08
C VAL A 115 -3.59 12.55 -0.38
N CYS A 116 -2.79 12.68 0.68
CA CYS A 116 -1.36 12.55 0.63
C CYS A 116 -0.96 11.19 1.25
N ASN A 117 -0.25 10.39 0.51
CA ASN A 117 0.25 9.09 0.94
C ASN A 117 1.58 8.81 0.27
N LYS A 118 2.22 7.71 0.61
CA LYS A 118 3.51 7.27 0.08
C LYS A 118 3.61 7.47 -1.44
N VAL A 119 4.76 7.99 -1.89
CA VAL A 119 5.08 8.15 -3.32
C VAL A 119 4.77 6.87 -4.10
N GLY A 120 4.11 7.01 -5.25
CA GLY A 120 3.55 5.90 -6.01
C GLY A 120 2.02 5.77 -5.91
N THR A 121 1.39 6.26 -4.84
CA THR A 121 -0.07 6.18 -4.65
C THR A 121 -0.85 6.88 -5.76
N TYR A 122 -0.41 8.06 -6.20
CA TYR A 122 -1.02 8.79 -7.30
C TYR A 122 -1.03 7.99 -8.61
N LEU A 123 0.09 7.35 -8.94
CA LEU A 123 0.20 6.51 -10.15
C LEU A 123 -0.73 5.29 -10.06
N LYS A 124 -0.90 4.70 -8.88
CA LYS A 124 -1.85 3.60 -8.65
C LYS A 124 -3.30 4.07 -8.84
N ALA A 125 -3.62 5.25 -8.29
CA ALA A 125 -4.96 5.82 -8.42
C ALA A 125 -5.30 6.12 -9.88
N LEU A 126 -4.36 6.67 -10.66
CA LEU A 126 -4.53 6.90 -12.10
C LEU A 126 -4.74 5.59 -12.86
N ALA A 127 -3.90 4.58 -12.61
CA ALA A 127 -4.04 3.28 -13.25
C ALA A 127 -5.37 2.60 -12.89
N ALA A 128 -5.79 2.68 -11.63
CA ALA A 128 -7.09 2.16 -11.20
C ALA A 128 -8.25 2.87 -11.88
N HIS A 129 -8.19 4.21 -11.97
CA HIS A 129 -9.20 5.00 -12.66
C HIS A 129 -9.31 4.63 -14.15
N ASP A 130 -8.17 4.55 -14.85
CA ASP A 130 -8.12 4.18 -16.27
C ASP A 130 -8.72 2.78 -16.52
N ASN A 131 -8.49 1.83 -15.62
CA ASN A 131 -9.00 0.47 -15.70
C ASN A 131 -10.35 0.26 -14.99
N LYS A 132 -11.00 1.32 -14.50
CA LYS A 132 -12.31 1.29 -13.80
C LYS A 132 -12.31 0.39 -12.55
N ILE A 133 -11.18 0.33 -11.87
CA ILE A 133 -11.01 -0.42 -10.63
C ILE A 133 -11.26 0.53 -9.46
N PRO A 134 -12.10 0.15 -8.48
CA PRO A 134 -12.36 0.98 -7.33
C PRO A 134 -11.08 1.16 -6.49
N PHE A 135 -10.83 2.39 -6.08
CA PHE A 135 -9.69 2.79 -5.27
C PHE A 135 -10.16 3.39 -3.95
N TYR A 136 -9.76 2.80 -2.85
CA TYR A 136 -10.18 3.19 -1.50
C TYR A 136 -8.99 3.67 -0.66
N VAL A 137 -9.27 4.64 0.19
CA VAL A 137 -8.33 5.12 1.19
C VAL A 137 -8.93 4.89 2.57
N ALA A 138 -8.24 4.11 3.40
CA ALA A 138 -8.71 3.71 4.72
C ALA A 138 -8.01 4.54 5.80
N LEU A 139 -8.77 5.34 6.53
CA LEU A 139 -8.23 6.25 7.55
C LEU A 139 -9.20 6.43 8.73
N PRO A 140 -8.68 6.73 9.93
CA PRO A 140 -9.48 7.26 11.02
C PRO A 140 -9.67 8.77 10.84
N SER A 141 -10.72 9.34 11.42
CA SER A 141 -11.01 10.79 11.33
C SER A 141 -9.89 11.67 11.89
N SER A 142 -9.05 11.13 12.79
CA SER A 142 -7.88 11.83 13.34
C SER A 142 -6.78 12.12 12.30
N THR A 143 -6.80 11.45 11.16
CA THR A 143 -5.84 11.68 10.07
C THR A 143 -6.29 12.83 9.13
N ILE A 144 -7.53 13.33 9.31
CA ILE A 144 -8.04 14.43 8.50
C ILE A 144 -7.47 15.74 9.01
N ASP A 145 -6.79 16.47 8.12
CA ASP A 145 -6.31 17.83 8.35
C ASP A 145 -7.38 18.83 7.92
N TRP A 146 -7.98 19.50 8.89
CA TRP A 146 -9.04 20.48 8.66
C TRP A 146 -8.51 21.89 8.33
N ASN A 147 -7.19 22.13 8.49
CA ASN A 147 -6.58 23.44 8.35
C ASN A 147 -6.03 23.68 6.95
N ILE A 148 -5.34 22.70 6.38
CA ILE A 148 -4.80 22.78 5.02
C ILE A 148 -5.96 22.69 4.01
N LYS A 149 -5.98 23.65 3.05
CA LYS A 149 -7.07 23.76 2.08
C LYS A 149 -6.68 23.32 0.66
N ASP A 150 -5.40 23.37 0.33
CA ASP A 150 -4.86 22.97 -0.98
C ASP A 150 -3.80 21.89 -0.80
N HIS A 151 -3.85 20.86 -1.61
CA HIS A 151 -2.85 19.78 -1.59
C HIS A 151 -1.42 20.29 -1.83
N LYS A 152 -1.25 21.44 -2.52
CA LYS A 152 0.05 22.07 -2.76
C LYS A 152 0.70 22.60 -1.48
N ASP A 153 -0.11 22.85 -0.45
CA ASP A 153 0.38 23.34 0.85
C ASP A 153 0.80 22.18 1.78
N ILE A 154 0.60 20.92 1.35
CA ILE A 154 1.08 19.77 2.11
C ILE A 154 2.60 19.71 2.00
N PRO A 155 3.33 19.76 3.12
CA PRO A 155 4.79 19.65 3.09
C PRO A 155 5.18 18.21 2.67
N ILE A 156 5.84 18.10 1.54
CA ILE A 156 6.44 16.84 1.07
C ILE A 156 7.89 16.81 1.53
N GLU A 157 8.26 15.80 2.28
CA GLU A 157 9.60 15.64 2.81
C GLU A 157 10.56 15.19 1.69
N GLU A 158 11.67 15.93 1.52
CA GLU A 158 12.81 15.44 0.76
C GLU A 158 13.77 14.73 1.73
N ARG A 159 13.92 13.44 1.56
CA ARG A 159 14.70 12.58 2.45
C ARG A 159 16.10 12.31 1.91
N ASN A 160 16.93 11.68 2.74
CA ASN A 160 18.28 11.31 2.34
C ASN A 160 18.26 10.41 1.09
N SER A 161 19.03 10.80 0.07
CA SER A 161 19.20 10.05 -1.17
C SER A 161 19.85 8.67 -0.98
N ASP A 162 20.50 8.43 0.15
CA ASP A 162 21.07 7.11 0.48
C ASP A 162 19.99 6.03 0.59
N GLU A 163 18.76 6.38 0.95
CA GLU A 163 17.64 5.43 0.94
C GLU A 163 17.32 4.90 -0.47
N LEU A 164 17.57 5.72 -1.51
CA LEU A 164 17.43 5.30 -2.91
C LEU A 164 18.65 4.52 -3.39
N SER A 165 19.85 5.02 -3.07
CA SER A 165 21.10 4.48 -3.60
C SER A 165 21.55 3.17 -2.96
N HIS A 166 20.98 2.82 -1.83
CA HIS A 166 21.27 1.60 -1.09
C HIS A 166 20.02 0.78 -0.84
N ILE A 167 20.21 -0.52 -0.71
CA ILE A 167 19.19 -1.45 -0.25
C ILE A 167 19.76 -2.30 0.89
N GLU A 168 18.93 -2.59 1.88
CA GLU A 168 19.28 -3.54 2.95
C GLU A 168 18.62 -4.88 2.66
N GLY A 169 19.37 -5.94 2.86
CA GLY A 169 18.90 -7.30 2.67
C GLY A 169 19.74 -8.28 3.49
N LEU A 170 19.31 -9.54 3.52
CA LEU A 170 20.03 -10.62 4.17
C LEU A 170 21.02 -11.25 3.18
N ASP A 171 22.23 -11.50 3.61
CA ASP A 171 23.17 -12.34 2.87
C ASP A 171 22.87 -13.84 3.06
N GLU A 172 23.66 -14.70 2.42
CA GLU A 172 23.51 -16.16 2.50
C GLU A 172 23.67 -16.72 3.93
N LYS A 173 24.27 -15.96 4.84
CA LYS A 173 24.45 -16.31 6.24
C LYS A 173 23.35 -15.78 7.15
N GLY A 174 22.42 -14.97 6.60
CA GLY A 174 21.37 -14.29 7.34
C GLY A 174 21.81 -12.98 7.99
N ASP A 175 23.00 -12.46 7.66
CA ASP A 175 23.48 -11.17 8.14
C ASP A 175 22.89 -10.02 7.31
N ILE A 176 22.44 -8.94 7.97
CA ILE A 176 21.96 -7.74 7.30
C ILE A 176 23.15 -7.04 6.61
N LYS A 177 23.01 -6.82 5.30
CA LYS A 177 23.97 -6.07 4.49
C LYS A 177 23.28 -4.87 3.83
N LYS A 178 23.95 -3.74 3.87
CA LYS A 178 23.56 -2.55 3.11
C LYS A 178 24.39 -2.48 1.83
N ILE A 179 23.74 -2.55 0.68
CA ILE A 179 24.39 -2.67 -0.63
C ILE A 179 24.02 -1.45 -1.46
N GLN A 180 25.05 -0.83 -2.08
CA GLN A 180 24.83 0.25 -3.04
C GLN A 180 24.36 -0.32 -4.37
N ILE A 181 23.23 0.18 -4.89
CA ILE A 181 22.60 -0.29 -6.12
C ILE A 181 22.69 0.71 -7.28
N TYR A 182 23.14 1.93 -7.01
CA TYR A 182 23.36 2.95 -8.03
C TYR A 182 24.85 3.31 -8.17
N PRO A 183 25.30 3.79 -9.35
CA PRO A 183 26.68 4.29 -9.51
C PRO A 183 26.96 5.45 -8.54
N LYS A 184 28.14 5.45 -7.92
CA LYS A 184 28.53 6.45 -6.89
C LYS A 184 28.37 7.92 -7.29
N LYS A 185 28.46 8.21 -8.59
CA LYS A 185 28.35 9.58 -9.13
C LYS A 185 26.93 9.97 -9.54
N SER A 186 25.95 9.06 -9.44
CA SER A 186 24.57 9.36 -9.80
C SER A 186 23.93 10.24 -8.72
N LYS A 187 23.25 11.31 -9.17
CA LYS A 187 22.40 12.11 -8.28
C LYS A 187 21.08 11.38 -8.08
N ALA A 188 20.53 11.44 -6.89
CA ALA A 188 19.23 10.89 -6.55
C ALA A 188 18.40 11.94 -5.79
N MET A 189 17.10 11.98 -6.07
CA MET A 189 16.11 12.79 -5.37
C MET A 189 15.13 11.84 -4.69
N ASN A 190 14.95 11.97 -3.39
CA ASN A 190 14.08 11.12 -2.59
C ASN A 190 12.93 11.93 -2.00
N LEU A 191 11.79 11.94 -2.69
CA LEU A 191 10.53 12.52 -2.21
C LEU A 191 9.73 11.43 -1.52
N ALA A 192 9.26 11.69 -0.31
CA ALA A 192 8.56 10.70 0.53
C ALA A 192 7.09 11.06 0.75
#